data_7418b7d3d2bdceaa6df8d24ea92a62ac
#
_entry.id   7418b7d3d2bdceaa6df8d24ea92a62ac
#
_cell.length_a   1.000
_cell.length_b   1.000
_cell.length_c   1.000
_cell.angle_alpha   90.00
_cell.angle_beta   90.00
_cell.angle_gamma   90.00
#
_symmetry.space_group_name_H-M   'P 1'
#
loop_
_entity.id
_entity.type
_entity.pdbx_description
1 polymer ?
#
loop_
_entity_poly.entity_id
_entity_poly.type
_entity_poly.pdbx_seq_one_letter_code
_entity_poly.pdbx_strand_id
1 'polypeptide(L)'
;MHQEISQAVAYNSFDYFEKTLITDNGFREYDVRWILGKEINPNGFLVLGKAFGTFLQETVGEKKVIVGHDFRAYSQDLCRSFVVGLLSTGMHVVDIGLALTPMLYFAQHHLDTRAGAMVTASHNENGWTGIKLADGLSSTLGPAGISQFKEIVKGGRFCAGQGTYELCSDLFGAYADDLIGYGALVQPLKVVVAAGNGTAGRFAPAIIRRLGCEVIEVDCNPDWNFPQYNPNPEDVAFLENISSITKDVQADLGIGFDGDGDRIGVVDNLGREIYSDRLGLLVARWICSEHPGRSVVVDVKSTGLFFDDPILRQTGTEVIMWKTGHSYIKQKVAEIRGIAGFEKSGHWFFNSPYGRGYDDGLLSAVHLLHLLARSGTPLSEMVNALPLTWQSPTLGVYCADEEKYEVASEAARRYQQDLEAGATIAGARIKDIINVNGVRFILEDDGWGLIRASSNKPSLVIVGESRRSEDQLYDIMDHIQTRLKDSGKIGEYDQKMPKRSRA
;
A
#
# COMPACT_ATOMS: atom_id res chain seq x y z
N MET A 1 3.44 -23.16 7.44
CA MET A 1 4.07 -21.91 7.88
C MET A 1 3.54 -21.39 9.25
N HIS A 2 2.23 -21.47 9.56
CA HIS A 2 1.71 -21.06 10.88
C HIS A 2 2.27 -21.82 12.09
N GLN A 3 2.71 -23.06 11.96
CA GLN A 3 3.29 -23.85 13.06
C GLN A 3 4.76 -23.48 13.40
N GLU A 4 5.51 -22.92 12.47
CA GLU A 4 6.90 -22.52 12.72
C GLU A 4 7.03 -21.16 13.43
N ILE A 5 6.06 -20.28 13.29
CA ILE A 5 6.05 -18.98 13.97
C ILE A 5 5.78 -19.14 15.48
N SER A 6 5.08 -20.22 15.88
CA SER A 6 4.82 -20.53 17.30
C SER A 6 6.07 -20.97 18.10
N GLN A 7 7.18 -21.23 17.43
CA GLN A 7 8.49 -21.52 18.05
C GLN A 7 9.43 -20.30 18.06
N ALA A 8 8.95 -19.12 17.71
CA ALA A 8 9.72 -17.89 17.91
C ALA A 8 10.04 -17.72 19.40
N VAL A 9 11.24 -17.23 19.70
CA VAL A 9 11.70 -16.94 21.06
C VAL A 9 10.62 -16.16 21.80
N ALA A 10 10.20 -16.65 22.96
CA ALA A 10 9.14 -16.01 23.73
C ALA A 10 9.53 -14.53 24.02
N TYR A 11 8.61 -13.58 23.83
CA TYR A 11 8.84 -12.14 23.98
C TYR A 11 9.48 -11.71 25.30
N ASN A 12 9.43 -12.52 26.31
CA ASN A 12 9.98 -12.29 27.65
C ASN A 12 11.14 -13.24 28.00
N SER A 13 11.73 -13.92 27.01
CA SER A 13 12.91 -14.76 27.27
C SER A 13 14.17 -13.91 27.40
N PHE A 14 15.15 -14.41 28.15
CA PHE A 14 16.46 -13.76 28.31
C PHE A 14 17.16 -13.57 26.96
N ASP A 15 17.12 -14.57 26.09
CA ASP A 15 17.73 -14.51 24.75
C ASP A 15 17.13 -13.42 23.85
N TYR A 16 15.83 -13.12 24.03
CA TYR A 16 15.14 -12.06 23.30
C TYR A 16 15.71 -10.67 23.58
N PHE A 17 16.21 -10.43 24.79
CA PHE A 17 16.76 -9.14 25.22
C PHE A 17 18.29 -9.09 25.28
N GLU A 18 18.99 -10.24 25.31
CA GLU A 18 20.42 -10.27 25.60
C GLU A 18 21.29 -9.71 24.48
N LYS A 19 21.00 -10.07 23.22
CA LYS A 19 21.84 -9.73 22.07
C LYS A 19 21.10 -8.85 21.07
N THR A 20 21.81 -7.95 20.42
CA THR A 20 21.28 -7.21 19.28
C THR A 20 21.11 -8.18 18.10
N LEU A 21 19.89 -8.29 17.60
CA LEU A 21 19.56 -9.04 16.41
C LEU A 21 19.01 -8.09 15.35
N ILE A 22 19.71 -8.00 14.22
CA ILE A 22 19.26 -7.30 13.00
C ILE A 22 19.86 -8.05 11.83
N THR A 23 19.03 -8.61 10.97
CA THR A 23 19.49 -9.29 9.74
C THR A 23 19.40 -8.37 8.54
N ASP A 24 20.26 -8.61 7.55
CA ASP A 24 20.38 -7.76 6.36
C ASP A 24 19.16 -7.80 5.44
N ASN A 25 18.42 -8.91 5.42
CA ASN A 25 17.28 -9.16 4.54
C ASN A 25 16.06 -8.29 4.87
N GLY A 26 15.99 -7.69 6.04
CA GLY A 26 14.91 -6.81 6.41
C GLY A 26 15.01 -5.39 5.85
N PHE A 27 16.16 -4.98 5.33
CA PHE A 27 16.27 -3.71 4.60
C PHE A 27 15.73 -3.89 3.18
N ARG A 28 14.52 -3.37 2.93
CA ARG A 28 13.82 -3.47 1.65
C ARG A 28 14.11 -2.25 0.75
N GLU A 29 13.40 -2.09 -0.36
CA GLU A 29 13.66 -0.97 -1.28
C GLU A 29 13.37 0.42 -0.67
N TYR A 30 12.33 0.53 0.16
CA TYR A 30 11.87 1.83 0.71
C TYR A 30 11.28 1.76 2.12
N ASP A 31 11.32 0.60 2.77
CA ASP A 31 10.97 0.40 4.17
C ASP A 31 11.88 -0.68 4.78
N VAL A 32 11.66 -0.99 6.03
CA VAL A 32 12.37 -2.09 6.70
C VAL A 32 11.36 -3.04 7.32
N ARG A 33 11.55 -4.37 7.11
CA ARG A 33 10.64 -5.41 7.59
C ARG A 33 11.36 -6.68 7.99
N TRP A 34 11.01 -7.24 9.14
CA TRP A 34 11.60 -8.44 9.70
C TRP A 34 10.56 -9.33 10.38
N ILE A 35 10.93 -10.60 10.56
CA ILE A 35 10.22 -11.52 11.46
C ILE A 35 10.80 -11.31 12.86
N LEU A 36 9.93 -10.90 13.80
CA LEU A 36 10.30 -10.66 15.18
C LEU A 36 10.80 -11.95 15.87
N GLY A 37 11.90 -11.82 16.60
CA GLY A 37 12.53 -12.95 17.33
C GLY A 37 13.42 -13.83 16.45
N LYS A 38 13.27 -13.81 15.12
CA LYS A 38 14.15 -14.53 14.18
C LYS A 38 15.16 -13.62 13.50
N GLU A 39 14.75 -12.44 13.12
CA GLU A 39 15.51 -11.51 12.26
C GLU A 39 15.78 -10.18 12.94
N ILE A 40 14.93 -9.80 13.89
CA ILE A 40 15.06 -8.59 14.70
C ILE A 40 14.52 -8.81 16.11
N ASN A 41 15.00 -8.00 17.07
CA ASN A 41 14.52 -7.96 18.45
C ASN A 41 14.47 -6.51 18.98
N PRO A 42 14.02 -6.24 20.23
CA PRO A 42 13.98 -4.88 20.78
C PRO A 42 15.32 -4.16 20.80
N ASN A 43 16.44 -4.86 21.08
CA ASN A 43 17.78 -4.27 21.02
C ASN A 43 18.14 -3.88 19.57
N GLY A 44 17.66 -4.63 18.59
CA GLY A 44 17.74 -4.23 17.18
C GLY A 44 17.00 -2.93 16.91
N PHE A 45 15.78 -2.77 17.41
CA PHE A 45 15.02 -1.52 17.28
C PHE A 45 15.71 -0.32 17.96
N LEU A 46 16.35 -0.54 19.10
CA LEU A 46 17.18 0.50 19.74
C LEU A 46 18.33 0.94 18.85
N VAL A 47 19.02 0.01 18.20
CA VAL A 47 20.11 0.33 17.24
C VAL A 47 19.55 1.04 16.02
N LEU A 48 18.38 0.61 15.48
CA LEU A 48 17.71 1.31 14.38
C LEU A 48 17.37 2.76 14.76
N GLY A 49 16.92 2.99 16.01
CA GLY A 49 16.65 4.35 16.53
C GLY A 49 17.91 5.22 16.56
N LYS A 50 19.05 4.67 17.05
CA LYS A 50 20.34 5.37 17.00
C LYS A 50 20.77 5.69 15.58
N ALA A 51 20.63 4.73 14.67
CA ALA A 51 21.01 4.92 13.27
C ALA A 51 20.13 5.97 12.58
N PHE A 52 18.81 5.93 12.83
CA PHE A 52 17.90 6.90 12.24
C PHE A 52 18.11 8.31 12.78
N GLY A 53 18.31 8.48 14.09
CA GLY A 53 18.64 9.77 14.67
C GLY A 53 19.96 10.34 14.10
N THR A 54 20.94 9.48 13.83
CA THR A 54 22.20 9.87 13.16
C THR A 54 21.93 10.27 11.70
N PHE A 55 21.19 9.43 10.95
CA PHE A 55 20.79 9.72 9.57
C PHE A 55 20.08 11.07 9.44
N LEU A 56 19.10 11.33 10.32
CA LEU A 56 18.35 12.58 10.30
C LEU A 56 19.24 13.80 10.53
N GLN A 57 20.16 13.74 11.47
CA GLN A 57 21.04 14.86 11.78
C GLN A 57 22.09 15.11 10.69
N GLU A 58 22.69 14.04 10.14
CA GLU A 58 23.79 14.15 9.17
C GLU A 58 23.30 14.37 7.73
N THR A 59 22.14 13.82 7.37
CA THR A 59 21.64 13.81 5.97
C THR A 59 20.48 14.80 5.76
N VAL A 60 19.53 14.86 6.70
CA VAL A 60 18.32 15.68 6.57
C VAL A 60 18.46 17.04 7.25
N GLY A 61 19.32 17.13 8.26
CA GLY A 61 19.48 18.32 9.09
C GLY A 61 18.38 18.51 10.12
N GLU A 62 17.66 17.44 10.47
CA GLU A 62 16.54 17.47 11.42
C GLU A 62 16.95 16.98 12.81
N LYS A 63 16.38 17.62 13.84
CA LYS A 63 16.54 17.22 15.25
C LYS A 63 15.24 16.88 15.95
N LYS A 64 14.10 17.06 15.27
CA LYS A 64 12.77 16.66 15.74
C LYS A 64 12.27 15.50 14.88
N VAL A 65 11.64 14.50 15.49
CA VAL A 65 11.10 13.34 14.79
C VAL A 65 9.78 12.92 15.42
N ILE A 66 8.79 12.61 14.57
CA ILE A 66 7.50 12.08 15.00
C ILE A 66 7.57 10.57 14.94
N VAL A 67 7.07 9.88 15.98
CA VAL A 67 7.06 8.43 16.06
C VAL A 67 5.67 7.93 16.42
N GLY A 68 5.19 6.89 15.75
CA GLY A 68 3.94 6.21 16.05
C GLY A 68 4.05 4.71 15.86
N HIS A 69 3.02 3.98 16.27
CA HIS A 69 2.97 2.52 16.11
C HIS A 69 1.57 2.01 15.81
N ASP A 70 1.48 0.84 15.13
CA ASP A 70 0.24 0.13 14.89
C ASP A 70 -0.22 -0.68 16.11
N PHE A 71 -1.34 -1.41 15.98
CA PHE A 71 -1.98 -2.16 17.05
C PHE A 71 -1.37 -3.56 17.33
N ARG A 72 -0.28 -3.95 16.68
CA ARG A 72 0.33 -5.27 16.95
C ARG A 72 0.82 -5.36 18.38
N ALA A 73 0.70 -6.55 19.00
CA ALA A 73 1.01 -6.77 20.42
C ALA A 73 2.38 -6.25 20.86
N TYR A 74 3.33 -6.29 19.95
CA TYR A 74 4.74 -5.94 20.18
C TYR A 74 5.12 -4.54 19.68
N SER A 75 4.28 -3.89 18.87
CA SER A 75 4.64 -2.63 18.20
C SER A 75 4.93 -1.50 19.18
N GLN A 76 4.20 -1.40 20.27
CA GLN A 76 4.44 -0.38 21.30
C GLN A 76 5.81 -0.54 21.96
N ASP A 77 6.19 -1.76 22.33
CA ASP A 77 7.48 -2.03 23.02
C ASP A 77 8.67 -1.85 22.05
N LEU A 78 8.49 -2.25 20.79
CA LEU A 78 9.49 -2.00 19.75
C LEU A 78 9.63 -0.50 19.45
N CYS A 79 8.51 0.23 19.41
CA CYS A 79 8.51 1.69 19.27
C CYS A 79 9.26 2.36 20.43
N ARG A 80 9.01 1.95 21.67
CA ARG A 80 9.74 2.45 22.84
C ARG A 80 11.25 2.19 22.75
N SER A 81 11.66 1.00 22.32
CA SER A 81 13.08 0.67 22.09
C SER A 81 13.69 1.58 21.03
N PHE A 82 12.98 1.82 19.91
CA PHE A 82 13.39 2.75 18.87
C PHE A 82 13.51 4.19 19.37
N VAL A 83 12.55 4.67 20.17
CA VAL A 83 12.52 6.00 20.79
C VAL A 83 13.73 6.17 21.72
N VAL A 84 14.07 5.18 22.55
CA VAL A 84 15.27 5.23 23.40
C VAL A 84 16.52 5.40 22.56
N GLY A 85 16.61 4.71 21.42
CA GLY A 85 17.69 4.87 20.46
C GLY A 85 17.79 6.31 19.92
N LEU A 86 16.68 6.88 19.47
CA LEU A 86 16.59 8.28 18.99
C LEU A 86 17.03 9.27 20.07
N LEU A 87 16.50 9.16 21.29
CA LEU A 87 16.83 10.04 22.41
C LEU A 87 18.33 10.03 22.74
N SER A 88 18.98 8.86 22.63
CA SER A 88 20.42 8.72 22.89
C SER A 88 21.31 9.46 21.88
N THR A 89 20.75 9.86 20.74
CA THR A 89 21.44 10.67 19.71
C THR A 89 21.17 12.17 19.84
N GLY A 90 20.37 12.60 20.81
CA GLY A 90 20.01 14.00 21.00
C GLY A 90 18.77 14.47 20.22
N MET A 91 17.97 13.54 19.67
CA MET A 91 16.72 13.88 18.98
C MET A 91 15.64 14.33 19.94
N HIS A 92 14.83 15.31 19.51
CA HIS A 92 13.54 15.60 20.12
C HIS A 92 12.48 14.68 19.50
N VAL A 93 11.91 13.79 20.30
CA VAL A 93 10.94 12.80 19.87
C VAL A 93 9.52 13.25 20.26
N VAL A 94 8.63 13.35 19.27
CA VAL A 94 7.19 13.53 19.49
C VAL A 94 6.51 12.19 19.22
N ASP A 95 6.02 11.56 20.27
CA ASP A 95 5.34 10.26 20.20
C ASP A 95 3.83 10.51 20.04
N ILE A 96 3.26 10.03 18.94
CA ILE A 96 1.82 10.09 18.66
C ILE A 96 1.06 8.83 19.11
N GLY A 97 1.78 7.87 19.70
CA GLY A 97 1.21 6.63 20.23
C GLY A 97 0.64 5.70 19.17
N LEU A 98 -0.50 5.06 19.52
CA LEU A 98 -1.25 4.23 18.58
C LEU A 98 -1.84 5.10 17.46
N ALA A 99 -1.42 4.82 16.22
CA ALA A 99 -1.79 5.63 15.08
C ALA A 99 -1.92 4.79 13.80
N LEU A 100 -2.53 5.37 12.78
CA LEU A 100 -2.44 4.91 11.41
C LEU A 100 -1.20 5.50 10.74
N THR A 101 -0.68 4.84 9.72
CA THR A 101 0.41 5.39 8.90
C THR A 101 0.08 6.80 8.36
N PRO A 102 -1.10 7.06 7.77
CA PRO A 102 -1.47 8.42 7.35
C PRO A 102 -1.53 9.43 8.49
N MET A 103 -1.83 9.04 9.72
CA MET A 103 -1.77 9.95 10.86
C MET A 103 -0.34 10.41 11.15
N LEU A 104 0.68 9.57 10.91
CA LEU A 104 2.08 10.01 11.00
C LEU A 104 2.37 11.11 9.96
N TYR A 105 1.96 10.90 8.71
CA TYR A 105 2.16 11.91 7.65
C TYR A 105 1.38 13.20 7.93
N PHE A 106 0.14 13.08 8.40
CA PHE A 106 -0.63 14.23 8.85
C PHE A 106 0.11 14.99 9.96
N ALA A 107 0.63 14.28 10.96
CA ALA A 107 1.36 14.88 12.07
C ALA A 107 2.62 15.64 11.61
N GLN A 108 3.32 15.15 10.58
CA GLN A 108 4.46 15.85 10.00
C GLN A 108 4.06 17.23 9.48
N HIS A 109 2.93 17.33 8.76
CA HIS A 109 2.40 18.62 8.27
C HIS A 109 1.85 19.48 9.41
N HIS A 110 1.12 18.88 10.36
CA HIS A 110 0.48 19.58 11.45
C HIS A 110 1.49 20.17 12.45
N LEU A 111 2.59 19.47 12.69
CA LEU A 111 3.64 19.86 13.64
C LEU A 111 4.90 20.43 12.96
N ASP A 112 4.83 20.68 11.64
CA ASP A 112 5.92 21.19 10.80
C ASP A 112 7.25 20.45 11.07
N THR A 113 7.23 19.13 10.85
CA THR A 113 8.37 18.24 11.14
C THR A 113 8.59 17.29 9.98
N ARG A 114 9.77 17.36 9.34
CA ARG A 114 10.06 16.55 8.14
C ARG A 114 10.34 15.08 8.46
N ALA A 115 10.80 14.76 9.65
CA ALA A 115 11.20 13.42 10.04
C ALA A 115 10.06 12.66 10.73
N GLY A 116 9.86 11.39 10.32
CA GLY A 116 8.86 10.54 10.92
C GLY A 116 9.25 9.06 10.88
N ALA A 117 8.72 8.28 11.81
CA ALA A 117 8.90 6.84 11.84
C ALA A 117 7.61 6.14 12.32
N MET A 118 7.07 5.24 11.51
CA MET A 118 5.90 4.42 11.86
C MET A 118 6.31 2.99 12.08
N VAL A 119 6.22 2.50 13.32
CA VAL A 119 6.47 1.09 13.65
C VAL A 119 5.22 0.28 13.27
N THR A 120 5.31 -0.44 12.18
CA THR A 120 4.21 -1.22 11.60
C THR A 120 4.73 -2.33 10.69
N ALA A 121 3.93 -3.36 10.51
CA ALA A 121 4.13 -4.34 9.45
C ALA A 121 3.03 -4.27 8.37
N SER A 122 2.21 -3.19 8.38
CA SER A 122 1.10 -2.99 7.43
C SER A 122 0.20 -4.24 7.36
N HIS A 123 -0.01 -4.78 6.18
CA HIS A 123 -0.82 -5.98 5.90
C HIS A 123 -0.10 -7.32 6.10
N ASN A 124 1.14 -7.33 6.61
CA ASN A 124 1.85 -8.59 6.83
C ASN A 124 1.18 -9.41 7.93
N GLU A 125 1.39 -10.72 7.91
CA GLU A 125 0.92 -11.65 8.94
C GLU A 125 1.44 -11.30 10.33
N ASN A 126 0.78 -11.82 11.37
CA ASN A 126 1.27 -11.66 12.73
C ASN A 126 2.69 -12.27 12.88
N GLY A 127 3.52 -11.65 13.70
CA GLY A 127 4.95 -11.99 13.83
C GLY A 127 5.88 -11.14 12.95
N TRP A 128 5.36 -10.44 11.95
CA TRP A 128 6.14 -9.45 11.20
C TRP A 128 6.14 -8.09 11.91
N THR A 129 7.25 -7.39 11.79
CA THR A 129 7.42 -6.00 12.24
C THR A 129 8.28 -5.21 11.26
N GLY A 130 8.26 -3.90 11.36
CA GLY A 130 9.07 -3.02 10.52
C GLY A 130 8.92 -1.56 10.89
N ILE A 131 9.51 -0.70 10.09
CA ILE A 131 9.39 0.75 10.24
C ILE A 131 9.28 1.39 8.86
N LYS A 132 8.27 2.24 8.66
CA LYS A 132 8.24 3.20 7.56
C LYS A 132 8.96 4.47 8.03
N LEU A 133 10.03 4.84 7.36
CA LEU A 133 10.91 5.97 7.72
C LEU A 133 10.67 7.13 6.76
N ALA A 134 10.39 8.31 7.31
CA ALA A 134 10.14 9.53 6.55
C ALA A 134 11.24 10.58 6.80
N ASP A 135 11.71 11.19 5.72
CA ASP A 135 12.78 12.20 5.68
C ASP A 135 12.31 13.55 5.10
N GLY A 136 11.05 13.66 4.78
CA GLY A 136 10.39 14.85 4.24
C GLY A 136 8.89 14.82 4.45
N LEU A 137 8.24 15.96 4.24
CA LEU A 137 6.78 16.04 4.25
C LEU A 137 6.22 15.16 3.12
N SER A 138 5.32 14.22 3.46
CA SER A 138 4.77 13.24 2.52
C SER A 138 5.84 12.42 1.76
N SER A 139 7.04 12.29 2.30
CA SER A 139 8.17 11.59 1.69
C SER A 139 8.70 10.54 2.63
N THR A 140 8.93 9.35 2.10
CA THR A 140 9.58 8.23 2.81
C THR A 140 10.91 7.88 2.13
N LEU A 141 11.82 7.27 2.89
CA LEU A 141 13.11 6.86 2.34
C LEU A 141 12.89 6.02 1.07
N GLY A 142 13.61 6.39 0.02
CA GLY A 142 13.76 5.56 -1.17
C GLY A 142 14.98 4.64 -1.06
N PRO A 143 15.31 3.88 -2.14
CA PRO A 143 16.39 2.90 -2.12
C PRO A 143 17.75 3.46 -1.67
N ALA A 144 18.10 4.67 -2.09
CA ALA A 144 19.36 5.32 -1.70
C ALA A 144 19.37 5.65 -0.20
N GLY A 145 18.25 6.17 0.34
CA GLY A 145 18.11 6.46 1.77
C GLY A 145 18.17 5.20 2.63
N ILE A 146 17.49 4.12 2.22
CA ILE A 146 17.56 2.83 2.91
C ILE A 146 18.98 2.25 2.86
N SER A 147 19.68 2.36 1.74
CA SER A 147 21.06 1.91 1.64
C SER A 147 21.99 2.69 2.60
N GLN A 148 21.88 4.01 2.64
CA GLN A 148 22.65 4.85 3.56
C GLN A 148 22.30 4.55 5.03
N PHE A 149 21.01 4.39 5.34
CA PHE A 149 20.56 3.99 6.68
C PHE A 149 21.15 2.64 7.10
N LYS A 150 21.14 1.63 6.21
CA LYS A 150 21.75 0.32 6.43
C LYS A 150 23.24 0.43 6.71
N GLU A 151 23.97 1.26 5.98
CA GLU A 151 25.42 1.46 6.22
C GLU A 151 25.71 2.11 7.58
N ILE A 152 24.85 3.04 8.05
CA ILE A 152 24.95 3.61 9.40
C ILE A 152 24.73 2.54 10.46
N VAL A 153 23.70 1.67 10.29
CA VAL A 153 23.43 0.54 11.19
C VAL A 153 24.65 -0.38 11.29
N LYS A 154 25.21 -0.78 10.15
CA LYS A 154 26.39 -1.67 10.08
C LYS A 154 27.65 -1.04 10.62
N GLY A 155 27.83 0.24 10.38
CA GLY A 155 29.00 0.98 10.83
C GLY A 155 29.09 1.14 12.34
N GLY A 156 27.96 1.07 13.04
CA GLY A 156 27.88 1.15 14.50
C GLY A 156 28.35 2.48 15.10
N ARG A 157 28.57 3.50 14.27
CA ARG A 157 28.95 4.86 14.70
C ARG A 157 27.71 5.72 14.66
N PHE A 158 27.30 6.19 15.84
CA PHE A 158 26.09 6.98 16.00
C PHE A 158 26.43 8.33 16.64
N CYS A 159 25.64 9.34 16.29
CA CYS A 159 25.61 10.58 17.06
C CYS A 159 25.33 10.26 18.54
N ALA A 160 25.86 11.09 19.44
CA ALA A 160 25.58 10.97 20.86
C ALA A 160 25.03 12.30 21.38
N GLY A 161 23.99 12.23 22.22
CA GLY A 161 23.38 13.41 22.80
C GLY A 161 22.28 13.05 23.79
N GLN A 162 21.76 14.06 24.46
CA GLN A 162 20.60 13.91 25.34
C GLN A 162 19.38 14.51 24.64
N GLY A 163 18.48 13.65 24.18
CA GLY A 163 17.23 14.04 23.53
C GLY A 163 16.11 14.38 24.52
N THR A 164 15.00 14.84 23.98
CA THR A 164 13.78 15.14 24.74
C THR A 164 12.59 14.38 24.18
N TYR A 165 11.63 14.07 25.04
CA TYR A 165 10.45 13.28 24.69
C TYR A 165 9.17 14.07 25.00
N GLU A 166 8.24 14.05 24.06
CA GLU A 166 6.92 14.64 24.20
C GLU A 166 5.85 13.63 23.71
N LEU A 167 4.78 13.46 24.47
CA LEU A 167 3.61 12.66 24.06
C LEU A 167 2.54 13.61 23.46
N CYS A 168 2.21 13.41 22.19
CA CYS A 168 1.13 14.12 21.50
C CYS A 168 -0.16 13.28 21.60
N SER A 169 -1.01 13.59 22.58
CA SER A 169 -2.21 12.77 22.90
C SER A 169 -3.46 13.15 22.12
N ASP A 170 -3.50 14.28 21.39
CA ASP A 170 -4.72 14.81 20.75
C ASP A 170 -4.64 14.91 19.21
N LEU A 171 -3.81 14.08 18.59
CA LEU A 171 -3.64 14.12 17.14
C LEU A 171 -4.89 13.63 16.39
N PHE A 172 -5.62 12.66 16.94
CA PHE A 172 -6.78 12.06 16.26
C PHE A 172 -7.88 13.09 15.98
N GLY A 173 -8.17 13.97 16.96
CA GLY A 173 -9.16 15.04 16.77
C GLY A 173 -8.82 15.94 15.58
N ALA A 174 -7.57 16.42 15.53
CA ALA A 174 -7.09 17.27 14.45
C ALA A 174 -7.08 16.56 13.08
N TYR A 175 -6.66 15.29 13.05
CA TYR A 175 -6.68 14.47 11.81
C TYR A 175 -8.12 14.23 11.32
N ALA A 176 -9.03 13.88 12.23
CA ALA A 176 -10.44 13.68 11.88
C ALA A 176 -11.09 14.98 11.36
N ASP A 177 -10.78 16.13 11.98
CA ASP A 177 -11.26 17.44 11.54
C ASP A 177 -10.73 17.80 10.14
N ASP A 178 -9.49 17.46 9.84
CA ASP A 178 -8.89 17.64 8.50
C ASP A 178 -9.63 16.82 7.45
N LEU A 179 -9.91 15.54 7.72
CA LEU A 179 -10.62 14.66 6.80
C LEU A 179 -12.07 15.09 6.55
N ILE A 180 -12.79 15.54 7.58
CA ILE A 180 -14.17 16.04 7.39
C ILE A 180 -14.21 17.48 6.86
N GLY A 181 -13.09 18.19 6.85
CA GLY A 181 -12.96 19.53 6.28
C GLY A 181 -13.31 19.62 4.80
N TYR A 182 -13.36 18.47 4.09
CA TYR A 182 -13.89 18.41 2.71
C TYR A 182 -15.42 18.59 2.62
N GLY A 183 -16.10 18.73 3.76
CA GLY A 183 -17.53 19.00 3.88
C GLY A 183 -18.36 17.77 4.23
N ALA A 184 -19.64 18.02 4.55
CA ALA A 184 -20.60 16.93 4.75
C ALA A 184 -21.03 16.34 3.41
N LEU A 185 -21.40 15.06 3.41
CA LEU A 185 -22.00 14.42 2.24
C LEU A 185 -23.33 15.07 1.88
N VAL A 186 -23.61 15.23 0.59
CA VAL A 186 -24.87 15.84 0.10
C VAL A 186 -26.09 14.97 0.36
N GLN A 187 -25.88 13.68 0.61
CA GLN A 187 -26.89 12.72 1.06
C GLN A 187 -26.21 11.65 1.93
N PRO A 188 -26.95 11.10 2.91
CA PRO A 188 -26.43 10.03 3.75
C PRO A 188 -26.22 8.76 2.93
N LEU A 189 -25.20 7.99 3.30
CA LEU A 189 -24.89 6.67 2.74
C LEU A 189 -24.85 5.65 3.87
N LYS A 190 -25.26 4.42 3.58
CA LYS A 190 -25.07 3.26 4.46
C LYS A 190 -23.81 2.51 4.08
N VAL A 191 -22.85 2.43 4.97
CA VAL A 191 -21.50 1.94 4.70
C VAL A 191 -21.12 0.82 5.65
N VAL A 192 -20.71 -0.32 5.10
CA VAL A 192 -20.00 -1.35 5.87
C VAL A 192 -18.54 -0.93 5.97
N VAL A 193 -18.03 -0.84 7.20
CA VAL A 193 -16.64 -0.47 7.52
C VAL A 193 -15.97 -1.66 8.17
N ALA A 194 -14.95 -2.21 7.51
CA ALA A 194 -14.22 -3.38 7.95
C ALA A 194 -12.74 -3.07 8.19
N ALA A 195 -12.19 -3.57 9.28
CA ALA A 195 -10.79 -3.35 9.63
C ALA A 195 -9.98 -4.64 9.82
N GLY A 196 -10.59 -5.83 9.67
CA GLY A 196 -9.93 -7.12 9.91
C GLY A 196 -9.23 -7.20 11.25
N ASN A 197 -9.82 -6.61 12.30
CA ASN A 197 -9.25 -6.47 13.62
C ASN A 197 -7.93 -5.64 13.67
N GLY A 198 -7.61 -4.90 12.61
CA GLY A 198 -6.44 -4.01 12.53
C GLY A 198 -6.65 -2.64 13.17
N THR A 199 -5.63 -1.79 13.06
CA THR A 199 -5.58 -0.45 13.69
C THR A 199 -6.70 0.46 13.20
N ALA A 200 -7.10 0.35 11.93
CA ALA A 200 -8.13 1.21 11.33
C ALA A 200 -9.49 1.11 12.04
N GLY A 201 -9.81 -0.04 12.66
CA GLY A 201 -11.04 -0.23 13.41
C GLY A 201 -11.24 0.75 14.57
N ARG A 202 -10.13 1.26 15.12
CA ARG A 202 -10.16 2.26 16.19
C ARG A 202 -10.54 3.66 15.72
N PHE A 203 -10.35 3.96 14.45
CA PHE A 203 -10.41 5.33 13.90
C PHE A 203 -11.49 5.49 12.80
N ALA A 204 -11.53 4.58 11.84
CA ALA A 204 -12.35 4.70 10.64
C ALA A 204 -13.86 4.83 10.90
N PRO A 205 -14.49 4.02 11.77
CA PRO A 205 -15.93 4.14 12.00
C PRO A 205 -16.35 5.51 12.51
N ALA A 206 -15.56 6.12 13.40
CA ALA A 206 -15.86 7.43 13.97
C ALA A 206 -15.79 8.54 12.92
N ILE A 207 -14.79 8.50 12.02
CA ILE A 207 -14.63 9.50 10.95
C ILE A 207 -15.77 9.38 9.93
N ILE A 208 -16.09 8.16 9.49
CA ILE A 208 -17.15 7.93 8.49
C ILE A 208 -18.54 8.31 9.04
N ARG A 209 -18.82 8.09 10.32
CA ARG A 209 -20.04 8.60 10.97
C ARG A 209 -20.10 10.13 10.99
N ARG A 210 -18.96 10.80 11.23
CA ARG A 210 -18.90 12.26 11.22
C ARG A 210 -19.18 12.87 9.83
N LEU A 211 -19.00 12.12 8.75
CA LEU A 211 -19.42 12.52 7.40
C LEU A 211 -20.94 12.42 7.18
N GLY A 212 -21.69 11.83 8.12
CA GLY A 212 -23.14 11.64 8.03
C GLY A 212 -23.56 10.27 7.52
N CYS A 213 -22.66 9.28 7.51
CA CYS A 213 -22.98 7.92 7.10
C CYS A 213 -23.62 7.10 8.22
N GLU A 214 -24.55 6.20 7.86
CA GLU A 214 -24.91 5.04 8.68
C GLU A 214 -23.79 3.99 8.55
N VAL A 215 -23.13 3.67 9.66
CA VAL A 215 -21.95 2.78 9.66
C VAL A 215 -22.28 1.44 10.30
N ILE A 216 -22.06 0.37 9.55
CA ILE A 216 -22.07 -1.02 10.02
C ILE A 216 -20.62 -1.45 10.21
N GLU A 217 -20.22 -1.68 11.46
CA GLU A 217 -18.85 -2.09 11.80
C GLU A 217 -18.66 -3.60 11.63
N VAL A 218 -17.53 -3.99 11.00
CA VAL A 218 -17.12 -5.38 10.80
C VAL A 218 -15.67 -5.53 11.25
N ASP A 219 -15.44 -6.40 12.24
CA ASP A 219 -14.10 -6.67 12.77
C ASP A 219 -13.30 -5.40 13.10
N CYS A 220 -14.00 -4.37 13.62
CA CYS A 220 -13.41 -3.08 14.01
C CYS A 220 -12.85 -3.08 15.44
N ASN A 221 -13.12 -4.12 16.25
CA ASN A 221 -12.45 -4.29 17.54
C ASN A 221 -11.04 -4.82 17.29
N PRO A 222 -9.97 -4.07 17.65
CA PRO A 222 -8.62 -4.50 17.37
C PRO A 222 -8.27 -5.80 18.09
N ASP A 223 -7.75 -6.78 17.35
CA ASP A 223 -7.20 -8.03 17.86
C ASP A 223 -5.95 -8.40 17.06
N TRP A 224 -4.78 -8.29 17.70
CA TRP A 224 -3.48 -8.54 17.04
C TRP A 224 -3.26 -9.98 16.58
N ASN A 225 -4.13 -10.93 16.98
CA ASN A 225 -4.06 -12.31 16.49
C ASN A 225 -4.65 -12.46 15.09
N PHE A 226 -5.42 -11.46 14.61
CA PHE A 226 -6.12 -11.51 13.33
C PHE A 226 -6.88 -12.82 13.15
N PRO A 227 -7.89 -13.12 14.01
CA PRO A 227 -8.41 -14.47 14.19
C PRO A 227 -9.12 -15.06 12.97
N GLN A 228 -9.58 -14.25 12.04
CA GLN A 228 -10.33 -14.70 10.86
C GLN A 228 -9.49 -14.63 9.58
N TYR A 229 -8.86 -13.49 9.33
CA TYR A 229 -8.04 -13.20 8.15
C TYR A 229 -7.09 -12.04 8.45
N ASN A 230 -6.09 -11.90 7.61
CA ASN A 230 -5.20 -10.73 7.67
C ASN A 230 -5.93 -9.48 7.13
N PRO A 231 -5.81 -8.31 7.77
CA PRO A 231 -6.36 -7.06 7.25
C PRO A 231 -5.58 -6.62 5.99
N ASN A 232 -5.98 -7.14 4.83
CA ASN A 232 -5.36 -6.87 3.55
C ASN A 232 -6.43 -6.69 2.46
N PRO A 233 -6.55 -5.51 1.83
CA PRO A 233 -7.51 -5.24 0.77
C PRO A 233 -7.38 -6.11 -0.49
N GLU A 234 -6.32 -6.89 -0.63
CA GLU A 234 -6.12 -7.87 -1.70
C GLU A 234 -6.41 -9.31 -1.24
N ASP A 235 -6.84 -9.52 0.02
CA ASP A 235 -7.17 -10.84 0.57
C ASP A 235 -8.63 -11.22 0.24
N VAL A 236 -8.80 -12.37 -0.41
CA VAL A 236 -10.12 -12.84 -0.87
C VAL A 236 -11.08 -13.08 0.29
N ALA A 237 -10.62 -13.70 1.39
CA ALA A 237 -11.48 -14.02 2.53
C ALA A 237 -11.96 -12.73 3.23
N PHE A 238 -11.11 -11.73 3.32
CA PHE A 238 -11.47 -10.41 3.85
C PHE A 238 -12.56 -9.74 3.00
N LEU A 239 -12.39 -9.72 1.67
CA LEU A 239 -13.34 -9.10 0.75
C LEU A 239 -14.64 -9.88 0.63
N GLU A 240 -14.61 -11.23 0.68
CA GLU A 240 -15.81 -12.07 0.71
C GLU A 240 -16.67 -11.81 1.95
N ASN A 241 -16.06 -11.63 3.12
CA ASN A 241 -16.79 -11.28 4.35
C ASN A 241 -17.47 -9.91 4.22
N ILE A 242 -16.76 -8.89 3.73
CA ILE A 242 -17.33 -7.55 3.47
C ILE A 242 -18.49 -7.66 2.46
N SER A 243 -18.30 -8.43 1.39
CA SER A 243 -19.31 -8.69 0.35
C SER A 243 -20.60 -9.27 0.91
N SER A 244 -20.49 -10.32 1.72
CA SER A 244 -21.65 -10.97 2.33
C SER A 244 -22.44 -9.99 3.19
N ILE A 245 -21.76 -9.29 4.09
CA ILE A 245 -22.40 -8.35 5.02
C ILE A 245 -23.02 -7.17 4.25
N THR A 246 -22.30 -6.61 3.26
CA THR A 246 -22.82 -5.50 2.44
C THR A 246 -24.16 -5.84 1.79
N LYS A 247 -24.29 -7.06 1.24
CA LYS A 247 -25.56 -7.58 0.67
C LYS A 247 -26.63 -7.76 1.73
N ASP A 248 -26.28 -8.41 2.85
CA ASP A 248 -27.23 -8.75 3.91
C ASP A 248 -27.88 -7.52 4.54
N VAL A 249 -27.08 -6.45 4.74
CA VAL A 249 -27.57 -5.19 5.31
C VAL A 249 -28.04 -4.19 4.26
N GLN A 250 -27.94 -4.52 2.98
CA GLN A 250 -28.27 -3.62 1.86
C GLN A 250 -27.56 -2.26 1.97
N ALA A 251 -26.24 -2.30 2.19
CA ALA A 251 -25.43 -1.10 2.22
C ALA A 251 -25.12 -0.55 0.82
N ASP A 252 -24.85 0.74 0.71
CA ASP A 252 -24.47 1.38 -0.56
C ASP A 252 -23.08 0.90 -1.04
N LEU A 253 -22.20 0.56 -0.08
CA LEU A 253 -20.90 -0.06 -0.33
C LEU A 253 -20.31 -0.63 0.95
N GLY A 254 -19.30 -1.50 0.78
CA GLY A 254 -18.41 -1.93 1.86
C GLY A 254 -16.98 -1.42 1.64
N ILE A 255 -16.31 -0.95 2.68
CA ILE A 255 -14.94 -0.48 2.66
C ILE A 255 -14.12 -1.26 3.69
N GLY A 256 -13.05 -1.91 3.23
CA GLY A 256 -12.06 -2.56 4.08
C GLY A 256 -10.75 -1.76 4.11
N PHE A 257 -10.12 -1.70 5.28
CA PHE A 257 -8.83 -1.05 5.49
C PHE A 257 -7.75 -2.08 5.81
N ASP A 258 -6.51 -1.81 5.42
CA ASP A 258 -5.40 -2.66 5.84
C ASP A 258 -4.93 -2.39 7.28
N GLY A 259 -3.94 -3.14 7.73
CA GLY A 259 -3.54 -3.17 9.14
C GLY A 259 -3.09 -1.83 9.74
N ASP A 260 -2.52 -0.95 8.94
CA ASP A 260 -2.10 0.40 9.33
C ASP A 260 -2.82 1.54 8.60
N GLY A 261 -3.88 1.21 7.84
CA GLY A 261 -4.89 2.15 7.34
C GLY A 261 -4.46 3.05 6.18
N ASP A 262 -3.42 2.70 5.45
CA ASP A 262 -2.98 3.47 4.28
C ASP A 262 -3.55 2.96 2.95
N ARG A 263 -4.37 1.86 2.98
CA ARG A 263 -5.04 1.27 1.82
C ARG A 263 -6.50 1.02 2.06
N ILE A 264 -7.27 0.99 0.94
CA ILE A 264 -8.66 0.55 0.92
C ILE A 264 -8.89 -0.59 -0.07
N GLY A 265 -9.83 -1.50 0.29
CA GLY A 265 -10.53 -2.41 -0.60
C GLY A 265 -12.02 -2.11 -0.55
N VAL A 266 -12.71 -2.26 -1.66
CA VAL A 266 -14.12 -1.84 -1.75
C VAL A 266 -14.96 -2.91 -2.43
N VAL A 267 -16.15 -3.14 -1.89
CA VAL A 267 -17.22 -3.88 -2.55
C VAL A 267 -18.40 -2.95 -2.84
N ASP A 268 -19.07 -3.16 -3.97
CA ASP A 268 -20.23 -2.36 -4.35
C ASP A 268 -21.51 -2.78 -3.61
N ASN A 269 -22.61 -2.08 -3.87
CA ASN A 269 -23.93 -2.34 -3.30
C ASN A 269 -24.53 -3.71 -3.67
N LEU A 270 -23.94 -4.41 -4.66
CA LEU A 270 -24.28 -5.79 -5.02
C LEU A 270 -23.31 -6.80 -4.38
N GLY A 271 -22.37 -6.33 -3.54
CA GLY A 271 -21.35 -7.15 -2.91
C GLY A 271 -20.27 -7.66 -3.88
N ARG A 272 -20.05 -7.02 -5.01
CA ARG A 272 -18.97 -7.36 -5.94
C ARG A 272 -17.71 -6.60 -5.54
N GLU A 273 -16.60 -7.31 -5.45
CA GLU A 273 -15.29 -6.70 -5.31
C GLU A 273 -15.00 -5.78 -6.50
N ILE A 274 -14.54 -4.58 -6.23
CA ILE A 274 -14.10 -3.64 -7.26
C ILE A 274 -12.61 -3.38 -7.09
N TYR A 275 -11.82 -3.73 -8.08
CA TYR A 275 -10.39 -3.45 -8.06
C TYR A 275 -10.12 -1.96 -7.90
N SER A 276 -9.18 -1.64 -7.04
CA SER A 276 -8.90 -0.28 -6.58
C SER A 276 -8.52 0.68 -7.72
N ASP A 277 -7.87 0.19 -8.76
CA ASP A 277 -7.52 0.96 -9.96
C ASP A 277 -8.76 1.39 -10.79
N ARG A 278 -9.83 0.58 -10.81
CA ARG A 278 -11.11 0.98 -11.46
C ARG A 278 -11.82 2.08 -10.67
N LEU A 279 -11.81 1.99 -9.34
CA LEU A 279 -12.33 3.06 -8.47
C LEU A 279 -11.49 4.31 -8.60
N GLY A 280 -10.16 4.17 -8.63
CA GLY A 280 -9.23 5.27 -8.87
C GLY A 280 -9.51 6.00 -10.18
N LEU A 281 -9.89 5.28 -11.23
CA LEU A 281 -10.31 5.89 -12.50
C LEU A 281 -11.61 6.73 -12.35
N LEU A 282 -12.61 6.23 -11.60
CA LEU A 282 -13.83 7.00 -11.34
C LEU A 282 -13.54 8.29 -10.56
N VAL A 283 -12.69 8.19 -9.53
CA VAL A 283 -12.26 9.37 -8.74
C VAL A 283 -11.43 10.31 -9.61
N ALA A 284 -10.50 9.80 -10.43
CA ALA A 284 -9.70 10.61 -11.35
C ALA A 284 -10.57 11.40 -12.34
N ARG A 285 -11.60 10.76 -12.92
CA ARG A 285 -12.60 11.45 -13.78
C ARG A 285 -13.21 12.67 -13.08
N TRP A 286 -13.64 12.48 -11.83
CA TRP A 286 -14.24 13.55 -11.06
C TRP A 286 -13.26 14.68 -10.80
N ILE A 287 -12.13 14.40 -10.13
CA ILE A 287 -11.18 15.43 -9.71
C ILE A 287 -10.53 16.16 -10.90
N CYS A 288 -10.26 15.44 -12.01
CA CYS A 288 -9.70 16.05 -13.21
C CYS A 288 -10.74 16.87 -13.98
N SER A 289 -12.04 16.56 -13.87
CA SER A 289 -13.10 17.42 -14.42
C SER A 289 -13.21 18.75 -13.67
N GLU A 290 -12.97 18.75 -12.36
CA GLU A 290 -12.93 19.98 -11.54
C GLU A 290 -11.60 20.75 -11.75
N HIS A 291 -10.51 20.04 -12.12
CA HIS A 291 -9.16 20.62 -12.31
C HIS A 291 -8.52 20.16 -13.63
N PRO A 292 -8.98 20.64 -14.80
CA PRO A 292 -8.45 20.26 -16.10
C PRO A 292 -6.95 20.55 -16.26
N GLY A 293 -6.27 19.73 -17.08
CA GLY A 293 -4.85 19.89 -17.39
C GLY A 293 -3.89 19.40 -16.28
N ARG A 294 -4.42 18.77 -15.22
CA ARG A 294 -3.59 18.18 -14.16
C ARG A 294 -3.22 16.74 -14.52
N SER A 295 -2.05 16.28 -14.05
CA SER A 295 -1.58 14.92 -14.31
C SER A 295 -2.00 13.97 -13.18
N VAL A 296 -2.18 12.69 -13.52
CA VAL A 296 -2.35 11.58 -12.57
C VAL A 296 -1.27 10.52 -12.76
N VAL A 297 -0.86 9.88 -11.69
CA VAL A 297 0.11 8.77 -11.71
C VAL A 297 -0.63 7.47 -11.42
N VAL A 298 -0.34 6.42 -12.19
CA VAL A 298 -0.85 5.07 -11.94
C VAL A 298 0.30 4.07 -11.89
N ASP A 299 0.18 3.04 -11.07
CA ASP A 299 1.22 2.02 -11.02
C ASP A 299 1.12 1.05 -12.21
N VAL A 300 2.22 0.30 -12.47
CA VAL A 300 2.29 -0.63 -13.61
C VAL A 300 1.27 -1.77 -13.53
N LYS A 301 0.64 -2.02 -12.38
CA LYS A 301 -0.40 -3.02 -12.19
C LYS A 301 -1.79 -2.51 -12.59
N SER A 302 -1.96 -1.20 -12.70
CA SER A 302 -3.24 -0.55 -12.92
C SER A 302 -3.80 -0.82 -14.30
N THR A 303 -5.14 -0.78 -14.40
CA THR A 303 -5.89 -0.97 -15.66
C THR A 303 -5.42 -0.05 -16.78
N GLY A 304 -5.40 -0.57 -17.99
CA GLY A 304 -5.12 0.21 -19.19
C GLY A 304 -6.17 1.27 -19.52
N LEU A 305 -7.35 1.22 -18.88
CA LEU A 305 -8.46 2.14 -19.12
C LEU A 305 -8.11 3.60 -18.87
N PHE A 306 -7.18 3.89 -17.95
CA PHE A 306 -6.75 5.27 -17.69
C PHE A 306 -6.23 6.01 -18.94
N PHE A 307 -5.56 5.31 -19.86
CA PHE A 307 -4.93 5.90 -21.02
C PHE A 307 -5.90 6.22 -22.16
N ASP A 308 -7.05 5.53 -22.18
CA ASP A 308 -8.07 5.69 -23.22
C ASP A 308 -9.32 6.39 -22.74
N ASP A 309 -9.35 6.78 -21.46
CA ASP A 309 -10.52 7.36 -20.83
C ASP A 309 -10.96 8.67 -21.52
N PRO A 310 -12.20 8.74 -22.01
CA PRO A 310 -12.66 9.92 -22.77
C PRO A 310 -12.74 11.19 -21.91
N ILE A 311 -13.03 11.05 -20.60
CA ILE A 311 -13.13 12.21 -19.69
C ILE A 311 -11.73 12.73 -19.37
N LEU A 312 -10.78 11.86 -19.08
CA LEU A 312 -9.39 12.27 -18.83
C LEU A 312 -8.77 12.91 -20.08
N ARG A 313 -9.05 12.39 -21.27
CA ARG A 313 -8.62 13.00 -22.54
C ARG A 313 -9.27 14.37 -22.75
N GLN A 314 -10.58 14.49 -22.51
CA GLN A 314 -11.31 15.74 -22.67
C GLN A 314 -10.81 16.83 -21.71
N THR A 315 -10.44 16.47 -20.51
CA THR A 315 -9.86 17.39 -19.51
C THR A 315 -8.39 17.72 -19.76
N GLY A 316 -7.75 17.11 -20.75
CA GLY A 316 -6.33 17.27 -21.01
C GLY A 316 -5.43 16.68 -19.91
N THR A 317 -5.95 15.67 -19.19
CA THR A 317 -5.21 14.99 -18.14
C THR A 317 -4.12 14.12 -18.74
N GLU A 318 -2.87 14.33 -18.28
CA GLU A 318 -1.77 13.43 -18.60
C GLU A 318 -1.75 12.27 -17.60
N VAL A 319 -1.81 11.04 -18.10
CA VAL A 319 -1.71 9.81 -17.29
C VAL A 319 -0.30 9.27 -17.37
N ILE A 320 0.37 9.14 -16.25
CA ILE A 320 1.75 8.66 -16.16
C ILE A 320 1.77 7.31 -15.46
N MET A 321 2.23 6.27 -16.18
CA MET A 321 2.50 4.95 -15.57
C MET A 321 3.85 4.96 -14.86
N TRP A 322 3.88 4.49 -13.60
CA TRP A 322 5.08 4.52 -12.79
C TRP A 322 5.30 3.21 -12.02
N LYS A 323 6.40 3.15 -11.28
CA LYS A 323 6.76 2.02 -10.45
C LYS A 323 5.74 1.81 -9.34
N THR A 324 5.36 0.55 -9.08
CA THR A 324 4.59 0.18 -7.90
C THR A 324 5.38 0.42 -6.62
N GLY A 325 4.74 0.97 -5.61
CA GLY A 325 5.26 1.19 -4.27
C GLY A 325 4.99 2.62 -3.79
N HIS A 326 4.44 2.71 -2.58
CA HIS A 326 3.95 3.98 -2.05
C HIS A 326 4.99 5.11 -2.07
N SER A 327 6.28 4.80 -1.80
CA SER A 327 7.35 5.80 -1.86
C SER A 327 7.58 6.31 -3.29
N TYR A 328 7.53 5.42 -4.29
CA TYR A 328 7.72 5.80 -5.69
C TYR A 328 6.59 6.65 -6.23
N ILE A 329 5.33 6.29 -5.89
CA ILE A 329 4.17 7.06 -6.34
C ILE A 329 4.14 8.43 -5.67
N LYS A 330 4.37 8.52 -4.35
CA LYS A 330 4.47 9.80 -3.62
C LYS A 330 5.50 10.74 -4.26
N GLN A 331 6.71 10.23 -4.48
CA GLN A 331 7.78 11.01 -5.11
C GLN A 331 7.38 11.47 -6.52
N LYS A 332 6.79 10.58 -7.33
CA LYS A 332 6.40 10.94 -8.69
C LYS A 332 5.27 11.95 -8.76
N VAL A 333 4.24 11.78 -7.92
CA VAL A 333 3.14 12.76 -7.79
C VAL A 333 3.66 14.13 -7.38
N ALA A 334 4.59 14.18 -6.42
CA ALA A 334 5.22 15.43 -6.01
C ALA A 334 6.10 16.06 -7.12
N GLU A 335 6.95 15.25 -7.78
CA GLU A 335 7.85 15.66 -8.86
C GLU A 335 7.10 16.38 -10.00
N ILE A 336 6.02 15.76 -10.48
CA ILE A 336 5.24 16.29 -11.59
C ILE A 336 4.13 17.26 -11.15
N ARG A 337 3.99 17.51 -9.87
CA ARG A 337 2.85 18.24 -9.27
C ARG A 337 1.50 17.67 -9.71
N GLY A 338 1.43 16.33 -9.81
CA GLY A 338 0.21 15.59 -10.14
C GLY A 338 -0.89 15.86 -9.13
N ILE A 339 -2.16 15.72 -9.55
CA ILE A 339 -3.30 15.92 -8.64
C ILE A 339 -3.56 14.70 -7.78
N ALA A 340 -3.27 13.51 -8.32
CA ALA A 340 -3.43 12.25 -7.59
C ALA A 340 -2.52 11.15 -8.13
N GLY A 341 -2.34 10.10 -7.33
CA GLY A 341 -1.77 8.82 -7.71
C GLY A 341 -2.65 7.66 -7.26
N PHE A 342 -2.63 6.55 -8.01
CA PHE A 342 -3.46 5.37 -7.73
C PHE A 342 -2.66 4.10 -7.95
N GLU A 343 -2.72 3.19 -6.97
CA GLU A 343 -2.19 1.84 -7.09
C GLU A 343 -3.33 0.79 -7.07
N LYS A 344 -3.19 -0.27 -7.85
CA LYS A 344 -4.12 -1.41 -7.84
C LYS A 344 -4.24 -2.03 -6.43
N SER A 345 -3.20 -1.91 -5.61
CA SER A 345 -3.17 -2.43 -4.23
C SER A 345 -3.99 -1.64 -3.20
N GLY A 346 -4.62 -0.54 -3.60
CA GLY A 346 -5.46 0.26 -2.71
C GLY A 346 -4.81 1.50 -2.11
N HIS A 347 -3.53 1.77 -2.36
CA HIS A 347 -2.93 3.06 -2.01
C HIS A 347 -3.38 4.14 -2.97
N TRP A 348 -3.99 5.19 -2.46
CA TRP A 348 -4.32 6.40 -3.21
C TRP A 348 -3.66 7.61 -2.57
N PHE A 349 -3.20 8.49 -3.43
CA PHE A 349 -2.42 9.66 -3.08
C PHE A 349 -3.11 10.88 -3.65
N PHE A 350 -3.53 11.81 -2.82
CA PHE A 350 -4.17 13.04 -3.27
C PHE A 350 -3.29 14.23 -2.95
N ASN A 351 -3.04 15.06 -3.95
CA ASN A 351 -2.35 16.33 -3.79
C ASN A 351 -3.37 17.49 -3.70
N SER A 352 -2.90 18.67 -3.33
CA SER A 352 -3.76 19.85 -3.23
C SER A 352 -4.60 20.09 -4.50
N PRO A 353 -5.93 20.33 -4.36
CA PRO A 353 -6.67 20.65 -3.12
C PRO A 353 -7.26 19.43 -2.39
N TYR A 354 -7.07 18.22 -2.86
CA TYR A 354 -7.70 17.01 -2.33
C TYR A 354 -6.89 16.28 -1.25
N GLY A 355 -5.68 16.73 -0.97
CA GLY A 355 -4.80 16.11 0.03
C GLY A 355 -3.41 16.74 0.05
N ARG A 356 -2.44 16.05 0.66
CA ARG A 356 -1.08 16.52 0.86
C ARG A 356 -0.02 15.63 0.21
N GLY A 357 -0.41 14.71 -0.67
CA GLY A 357 0.50 13.88 -1.48
C GLY A 357 0.92 12.55 -0.85
N TYR A 358 0.43 12.20 0.34
CA TYR A 358 0.67 10.89 0.93
C TYR A 358 -0.51 9.92 0.76
N ASP A 359 -0.24 8.63 0.94
CA ASP A 359 -1.22 7.56 0.92
C ASP A 359 -2.04 7.55 2.21
N ASP A 360 -3.37 7.55 2.04
CA ASP A 360 -4.32 7.61 3.15
C ASP A 360 -5.60 6.86 2.79
N GLY A 361 -5.82 5.71 3.44
CA GLY A 361 -7.00 4.90 3.22
C GLY A 361 -8.29 5.61 3.65
N LEU A 362 -8.25 6.39 4.74
CA LEU A 362 -9.42 7.11 5.22
C LEU A 362 -9.76 8.30 4.31
N LEU A 363 -8.77 9.07 3.86
CA LEU A 363 -8.98 10.13 2.86
C LEU A 363 -9.51 9.56 1.55
N SER A 364 -9.00 8.39 1.14
CA SER A 364 -9.50 7.67 -0.03
C SER A 364 -10.97 7.31 0.12
N ALA A 365 -11.36 6.79 1.29
CA ALA A 365 -12.76 6.51 1.61
C ALA A 365 -13.62 7.78 1.59
N VAL A 366 -13.15 8.88 2.18
CA VAL A 366 -13.83 10.19 2.18
C VAL A 366 -14.12 10.65 0.75
N HIS A 367 -13.13 10.63 -0.15
CA HIS A 367 -13.31 11.05 -1.55
C HIS A 367 -14.23 10.12 -2.32
N LEU A 368 -14.15 8.80 -2.11
CA LEU A 368 -15.06 7.84 -2.72
C LEU A 368 -16.52 8.08 -2.27
N LEU A 369 -16.74 8.31 -0.97
CA LEU A 369 -18.06 8.62 -0.42
C LEU A 369 -18.62 9.94 -0.96
N HIS A 370 -17.79 10.97 -1.11
CA HIS A 370 -18.21 12.23 -1.75
C HIS A 370 -18.59 12.02 -3.22
N LEU A 371 -17.81 11.26 -3.98
CA LEU A 371 -18.12 10.92 -5.36
C LEU A 371 -19.48 10.21 -5.45
N LEU A 372 -19.69 9.19 -4.62
CA LEU A 372 -20.93 8.39 -4.62
C LEU A 372 -22.15 9.24 -4.21
N ALA A 373 -22.03 9.99 -3.12
CA ALA A 373 -23.12 10.86 -2.65
C ALA A 373 -23.50 11.94 -3.66
N ARG A 374 -22.53 12.53 -4.36
CA ARG A 374 -22.78 13.56 -5.40
C ARG A 374 -23.38 12.98 -6.66
N SER A 375 -22.99 11.77 -7.05
CA SER A 375 -23.50 11.13 -8.27
C SER A 375 -24.97 10.75 -8.16
N GLY A 376 -25.45 10.39 -6.97
CA GLY A 376 -26.77 9.80 -6.74
C GLY A 376 -26.98 8.46 -7.46
N THR A 377 -25.92 7.85 -8.00
CA THR A 377 -25.93 6.61 -8.77
C THR A 377 -25.30 5.49 -7.96
N PRO A 378 -25.88 4.29 -7.86
CA PRO A 378 -25.25 3.17 -7.17
C PRO A 378 -23.83 2.87 -7.68
N LEU A 379 -22.92 2.49 -6.79
CA LEU A 379 -21.53 2.21 -7.16
C LEU A 379 -21.43 1.15 -8.25
N SER A 380 -22.28 0.10 -8.19
CA SER A 380 -22.34 -0.94 -9.20
C SER A 380 -22.64 -0.42 -10.61
N GLU A 381 -23.51 0.59 -10.73
CA GLU A 381 -23.85 1.21 -12.02
C GLU A 381 -22.73 2.11 -12.52
N MET A 382 -22.07 2.86 -11.63
CA MET A 382 -20.91 3.68 -11.99
C MET A 382 -19.78 2.81 -12.54
N VAL A 383 -19.52 1.65 -11.92
CA VAL A 383 -18.48 0.71 -12.38
C VAL A 383 -18.88 0.03 -13.67
N ASN A 384 -20.17 -0.35 -13.84
CA ASN A 384 -20.68 -0.95 -15.06
C ASN A 384 -20.65 0.02 -16.27
N ALA A 385 -20.63 1.34 -16.03
CA ALA A 385 -20.48 2.34 -17.08
C ALA A 385 -19.03 2.48 -17.59
N LEU A 386 -18.04 1.89 -16.91
CA LEU A 386 -16.69 1.76 -17.43
C LEU A 386 -16.65 0.67 -18.53
N PRO A 387 -15.73 0.78 -19.51
CA PRO A 387 -15.50 -0.29 -20.46
C PRO A 387 -15.26 -1.62 -19.75
N LEU A 388 -15.86 -2.68 -20.28
CA LEU A 388 -15.68 -4.02 -19.72
C LEU A 388 -14.25 -4.49 -19.93
N THR A 389 -13.63 -4.95 -18.83
CA THR A 389 -12.33 -5.63 -18.86
C THR A 389 -12.38 -6.82 -17.90
N TRP A 390 -11.56 -7.81 -18.18
CA TRP A 390 -11.30 -8.94 -17.31
C TRP A 390 -9.90 -8.80 -16.73
N GLN A 391 -9.80 -8.70 -15.42
CA GLN A 391 -8.53 -8.51 -14.70
C GLN A 391 -8.22 -9.70 -13.82
N SER A 392 -6.93 -10.04 -13.72
CA SER A 392 -6.49 -10.98 -12.69
C SER A 392 -6.36 -10.29 -11.33
N PRO A 393 -6.47 -11.05 -10.22
CA PRO A 393 -5.90 -10.60 -8.97
C PRO A 393 -4.37 -10.40 -9.12
N THR A 394 -3.77 -9.71 -8.16
CA THR A 394 -2.31 -9.66 -8.05
C THR A 394 -1.81 -11.01 -7.54
N LEU A 395 -1.05 -11.76 -8.33
CA LEU A 395 -0.46 -13.04 -7.92
C LEU A 395 1.01 -12.86 -7.56
N GLY A 396 1.40 -13.31 -6.37
CA GLY A 396 2.78 -13.45 -5.95
C GLY A 396 3.27 -14.88 -6.20
N VAL A 397 4.43 -15.05 -6.85
CA VAL A 397 5.09 -16.34 -6.97
C VAL A 397 6.44 -16.28 -6.28
N TYR A 398 6.72 -17.25 -5.40
CA TYR A 398 7.99 -17.29 -4.69
C TYR A 398 9.17 -17.27 -5.66
N CYS A 399 10.12 -16.39 -5.39
CA CYS A 399 11.42 -16.33 -6.03
C CYS A 399 12.39 -15.69 -5.02
N ALA A 400 13.55 -16.31 -4.83
CA ALA A 400 14.53 -15.84 -3.86
C ALA A 400 14.93 -14.38 -4.11
N ASP A 401 15.23 -13.64 -3.05
CA ASP A 401 15.55 -12.20 -3.13
C ASP A 401 16.77 -11.95 -4.05
N GLU A 402 17.72 -12.87 -4.08
CA GLU A 402 18.93 -12.80 -4.88
C GLU A 402 18.67 -13.04 -6.38
N GLU A 403 17.55 -13.72 -6.72
CA GLU A 403 17.25 -14.17 -8.07
C GLU A 403 16.11 -13.39 -8.75
N LYS A 404 15.17 -12.84 -7.96
CA LYS A 404 13.93 -12.25 -8.49
C LYS A 404 14.15 -11.12 -9.51
N TYR A 405 15.18 -10.30 -9.32
CA TYR A 405 15.50 -9.20 -10.26
C TYR A 405 16.10 -9.73 -11.56
N GLU A 406 16.93 -10.78 -11.49
CA GLU A 406 17.49 -11.45 -12.67
C GLU A 406 16.38 -12.11 -13.49
N VAL A 407 15.46 -12.85 -12.83
CA VAL A 407 14.33 -13.50 -13.49
C VAL A 407 13.40 -12.50 -14.17
N ALA A 408 13.09 -11.38 -13.49
CA ALA A 408 12.28 -10.31 -14.08
C ALA A 408 12.98 -9.64 -15.28
N SER A 409 14.29 -9.43 -15.20
CA SER A 409 15.10 -8.84 -16.30
C SER A 409 15.21 -9.79 -17.49
N GLU A 410 15.34 -11.11 -17.25
CA GLU A 410 15.32 -12.10 -18.31
C GLU A 410 13.97 -12.15 -19.03
N ALA A 411 12.87 -12.12 -18.26
CA ALA A 411 11.53 -12.04 -18.83
C ALA A 411 11.38 -10.79 -19.72
N ALA A 412 11.89 -9.64 -19.27
CA ALA A 412 11.86 -8.41 -20.05
C ALA A 412 12.62 -8.53 -21.38
N ARG A 413 13.81 -9.13 -21.36
CA ARG A 413 14.60 -9.37 -22.58
C ARG A 413 13.86 -10.29 -23.57
N ARG A 414 13.25 -11.36 -23.07
CA ARG A 414 12.48 -12.29 -23.92
C ARG A 414 11.24 -11.64 -24.53
N TYR A 415 10.49 -10.85 -23.79
CA TYR A 415 9.34 -10.13 -24.36
C TYR A 415 9.77 -9.06 -25.35
N GLN A 416 10.93 -8.44 -25.18
CA GLN A 416 11.48 -7.52 -26.19
C GLN A 416 11.82 -8.26 -27.50
N GLN A 417 12.40 -9.45 -27.42
CA GLN A 417 12.64 -10.31 -28.58
C GLN A 417 11.34 -10.75 -29.25
N ASP A 418 10.31 -11.09 -28.46
CA ASP A 418 8.98 -11.46 -28.97
C ASP A 418 8.32 -10.30 -29.72
N LEU A 419 8.44 -9.07 -29.22
CA LEU A 419 7.96 -7.86 -29.90
C LEU A 419 8.66 -7.71 -31.27
N GLU A 420 10.00 -7.80 -31.29
CA GLU A 420 10.80 -7.68 -32.53
C GLU A 420 10.50 -8.79 -33.54
N ALA A 421 10.19 -9.99 -33.05
CA ALA A 421 9.80 -11.14 -33.89
C ALA A 421 8.32 -11.09 -34.33
N GLY A 422 7.52 -10.13 -33.87
CA GLY A 422 6.09 -10.06 -34.15
C GLY A 422 5.30 -11.22 -33.55
N ALA A 423 5.72 -11.70 -32.38
CA ALA A 423 5.11 -12.84 -31.70
C ALA A 423 3.67 -12.56 -31.27
N THR A 424 2.88 -13.63 -31.24
CA THR A 424 1.46 -13.58 -30.82
C THR A 424 1.32 -14.26 -29.45
N ILE A 425 0.62 -13.58 -28.53
CA ILE A 425 0.26 -14.07 -27.21
C ILE A 425 -1.26 -13.99 -27.07
N ALA A 426 -1.90 -15.06 -26.61
CA ALA A 426 -3.36 -15.08 -26.39
C ALA A 426 -4.19 -14.60 -27.61
N GLY A 427 -3.71 -14.90 -28.82
CA GLY A 427 -4.38 -14.56 -30.08
C GLY A 427 -4.20 -13.13 -30.59
N ALA A 428 -3.31 -12.32 -29.98
CA ALA A 428 -2.98 -10.97 -30.44
C ALA A 428 -1.46 -10.74 -30.47
N ARG A 429 -0.96 -9.87 -31.34
CA ARG A 429 0.47 -9.52 -31.39
C ARG A 429 0.82 -8.58 -30.27
N ILE A 430 2.07 -8.63 -29.80
CA ILE A 430 2.62 -7.64 -28.90
C ILE A 430 2.81 -6.35 -29.71
N LYS A 431 2.22 -5.23 -29.23
CA LYS A 431 2.38 -3.91 -29.87
C LYS A 431 3.37 -3.01 -29.15
N ASP A 432 3.56 -3.19 -27.85
CA ASP A 432 4.42 -2.32 -27.05
C ASP A 432 4.88 -3.00 -25.75
N ILE A 433 5.96 -2.48 -25.15
CA ILE A 433 6.53 -2.95 -23.89
C ILE A 433 6.86 -1.75 -23.00
N ILE A 434 6.39 -1.81 -21.75
CA ILE A 434 6.70 -0.84 -20.71
C ILE A 434 7.63 -1.48 -19.67
N ASN A 435 8.83 -0.93 -19.55
CA ASN A 435 9.89 -1.46 -18.67
C ASN A 435 10.14 -0.58 -17.42
N VAL A 436 9.18 0.22 -17.00
CA VAL A 436 9.36 1.14 -15.87
C VAL A 436 9.51 0.42 -14.53
N ASN A 437 8.93 -0.79 -14.41
CA ASN A 437 9.06 -1.64 -13.22
C ASN A 437 8.81 -3.11 -13.58
N GLY A 438 9.86 -3.82 -13.95
CA GLY A 438 9.75 -5.13 -14.59
C GLY A 438 9.36 -5.00 -16.06
N VAL A 439 8.49 -5.87 -16.55
CA VAL A 439 8.02 -5.84 -17.93
C VAL A 439 6.50 -5.95 -18.01
N ARG A 440 5.85 -4.97 -18.62
CA ARG A 440 4.46 -5.01 -19.03
C ARG A 440 4.40 -5.04 -20.54
N PHE A 441 4.01 -6.19 -21.12
CA PHE A 441 3.73 -6.27 -22.55
C PHE A 441 2.27 -5.88 -22.82
N ILE A 442 2.05 -5.17 -23.93
CA ILE A 442 0.73 -4.72 -24.37
C ILE A 442 0.45 -5.35 -25.73
N LEU A 443 -0.74 -5.90 -25.89
CA LEU A 443 -1.22 -6.54 -27.11
C LEU A 443 -1.93 -5.53 -28.03
N GLU A 444 -2.10 -5.87 -29.32
CA GLU A 444 -2.79 -5.03 -30.30
C GLU A 444 -4.26 -4.73 -29.93
N ASP A 445 -4.90 -5.62 -29.17
CA ASP A 445 -6.27 -5.47 -28.66
C ASP A 445 -6.34 -4.83 -27.26
N ASP A 446 -5.25 -4.18 -26.80
CA ASP A 446 -5.09 -3.56 -25.51
C ASP A 446 -5.13 -4.50 -24.29
N GLY A 447 -5.14 -5.82 -24.51
CA GLY A 447 -4.81 -6.79 -23.47
C GLY A 447 -3.35 -6.62 -23.03
N TRP A 448 -3.03 -6.95 -21.78
CA TRP A 448 -1.65 -6.83 -21.29
C TRP A 448 -1.33 -7.84 -20.20
N GLY A 449 -0.04 -8.10 -20.01
CA GLY A 449 0.48 -8.90 -18.91
C GLY A 449 1.73 -8.27 -18.31
N LEU A 450 1.92 -8.44 -17.01
CA LEU A 450 3.01 -7.87 -16.22
C LEU A 450 3.78 -8.97 -15.49
N ILE A 451 5.11 -8.85 -15.48
CA ILE A 451 6.03 -9.55 -14.58
C ILE A 451 6.96 -8.52 -13.93
N ARG A 452 7.02 -8.48 -12.60
CA ARG A 452 7.97 -7.64 -11.87
C ARG A 452 8.50 -8.31 -10.61
N ALA A 453 9.66 -7.88 -10.14
CA ALA A 453 10.14 -8.27 -8.81
C ALA A 453 9.34 -7.53 -7.72
N SER A 454 9.00 -8.21 -6.63
CA SER A 454 8.40 -7.58 -5.45
C SER A 454 9.45 -6.75 -4.71
N SER A 455 9.08 -5.53 -4.30
CA SER A 455 9.95 -4.66 -3.51
C SER A 455 10.11 -5.11 -2.05
N ASN A 456 9.12 -5.87 -1.52
CA ASN A 456 8.99 -6.12 -0.08
C ASN A 456 9.03 -7.62 0.29
N LYS A 457 8.92 -8.52 -0.68
CA LYS A 457 8.85 -9.97 -0.45
C LYS A 457 9.81 -10.72 -1.39
N PRO A 458 10.29 -11.91 -1.04
CA PRO A 458 11.02 -12.80 -1.94
C PRO A 458 10.05 -13.43 -2.95
N SER A 459 9.56 -12.62 -3.88
CA SER A 459 8.59 -13.04 -4.89
C SER A 459 8.65 -12.21 -6.16
N LEU A 460 8.18 -12.79 -7.24
CA LEU A 460 7.74 -12.06 -8.43
C LEU A 460 6.24 -11.76 -8.30
N VAL A 461 5.81 -10.68 -8.92
CA VAL A 461 4.40 -10.28 -9.02
C VAL A 461 3.97 -10.36 -10.46
N ILE A 462 2.82 -11.03 -10.71
CA ILE A 462 2.21 -11.11 -12.03
C ILE A 462 0.78 -10.62 -12.00
N VAL A 463 0.38 -9.91 -13.05
CA VAL A 463 -0.96 -9.37 -13.25
C VAL A 463 -1.28 -9.39 -14.74
N GLY A 464 -2.54 -9.57 -15.10
CA GLY A 464 -3.01 -9.47 -16.48
C GLY A 464 -4.38 -8.80 -16.59
N GLU A 465 -4.63 -8.24 -17.76
CA GLU A 465 -5.94 -7.70 -18.15
C GLU A 465 -6.22 -8.03 -19.61
N SER A 466 -7.47 -8.40 -19.89
CA SER A 466 -7.98 -8.53 -21.24
C SER A 466 -9.13 -7.56 -21.45
N ARG A 467 -9.23 -6.97 -22.65
CA ARG A 467 -10.38 -6.19 -23.11
C ARG A 467 -11.29 -6.99 -24.03
N ARG A 468 -10.93 -8.24 -24.32
CA ARG A 468 -11.63 -9.08 -25.29
C ARG A 468 -12.51 -10.13 -24.64
N SER A 469 -11.97 -10.89 -23.67
CA SER A 469 -12.70 -11.96 -23.01
C SER A 469 -11.99 -12.46 -21.76
N GLU A 470 -12.74 -13.19 -20.92
CA GLU A 470 -12.18 -13.92 -19.79
C GLU A 470 -11.17 -15.00 -20.24
N ASP A 471 -11.49 -15.73 -21.33
CA ASP A 471 -10.58 -16.75 -21.88
C ASP A 471 -9.24 -16.16 -22.27
N GLN A 472 -9.23 -15.00 -22.92
CA GLN A 472 -7.96 -14.33 -23.26
C GLN A 472 -7.17 -13.93 -22.02
N LEU A 473 -7.84 -13.50 -20.93
CA LEU A 473 -7.15 -13.24 -19.66
C LEU A 473 -6.43 -14.48 -19.15
N TYR A 474 -7.11 -15.63 -19.15
CA TYR A 474 -6.47 -16.90 -18.72
C TYR A 474 -5.33 -17.28 -19.63
N ASP A 475 -5.45 -17.13 -20.94
CA ASP A 475 -4.37 -17.42 -21.89
C ASP A 475 -3.15 -16.49 -21.67
N ILE A 476 -3.37 -15.21 -21.35
CA ILE A 476 -2.30 -14.27 -20.95
C ILE A 476 -1.60 -14.77 -19.69
N MET A 477 -2.37 -15.12 -18.66
CA MET A 477 -1.81 -15.56 -17.37
C MET A 477 -1.09 -16.90 -17.50
N ASP A 478 -1.62 -17.85 -18.25
CA ASP A 478 -0.98 -19.14 -18.53
C ASP A 478 0.34 -18.97 -19.29
N HIS A 479 0.37 -18.04 -20.26
CA HIS A 479 1.61 -17.69 -20.97
C HIS A 479 2.68 -17.14 -20.01
N ILE A 480 2.32 -16.21 -19.13
CA ILE A 480 3.23 -15.67 -18.10
C ILE A 480 3.74 -16.77 -17.19
N GLN A 481 2.84 -17.61 -16.67
CA GLN A 481 3.20 -18.70 -15.75
C GLN A 481 4.14 -19.72 -16.41
N THR A 482 3.88 -20.06 -17.66
CA THR A 482 4.74 -20.99 -18.44
C THR A 482 6.12 -20.39 -18.59
N ARG A 483 6.23 -19.12 -19.00
CA ARG A 483 7.51 -18.42 -19.15
C ARG A 483 8.32 -18.34 -17.85
N LEU A 484 7.66 -18.12 -16.72
CA LEU A 484 8.33 -18.12 -15.42
C LEU A 484 8.80 -19.50 -14.98
N LYS A 485 8.02 -20.55 -15.25
CA LYS A 485 8.43 -21.95 -14.99
C LYS A 485 9.71 -22.33 -15.74
N ASP A 486 9.89 -21.83 -16.95
CA ASP A 486 11.09 -22.08 -17.77
C ASP A 486 12.38 -21.54 -17.13
N SER A 487 12.29 -20.59 -16.19
CA SER A 487 13.44 -20.10 -15.43
C SER A 487 14.01 -21.14 -14.47
N GLY A 488 13.19 -22.08 -14.00
CA GLY A 488 13.55 -23.06 -12.97
C GLY A 488 13.77 -22.45 -11.56
N LYS A 489 13.50 -21.15 -11.38
CA LYS A 489 13.82 -20.36 -10.17
C LYS A 489 12.59 -19.89 -9.38
N ILE A 490 11.40 -20.36 -9.74
CA ILE A 490 10.16 -20.01 -9.07
C ILE A 490 9.61 -21.15 -8.22
N GLY A 491 8.93 -20.80 -7.12
CA GLY A 491 8.23 -21.73 -6.25
C GLY A 491 6.71 -21.65 -6.39
N GLU A 492 6.03 -21.76 -5.25
CA GLU A 492 4.56 -21.73 -5.18
C GLU A 492 3.99 -20.32 -5.33
N TYR A 493 2.74 -20.26 -5.78
CA TYR A 493 1.95 -19.04 -5.83
C TYR A 493 1.25 -18.81 -4.48
N ASP A 494 1.17 -17.56 -4.05
CA ASP A 494 0.48 -17.15 -2.82
C ASP A 494 -1.04 -17.36 -2.90
N GLN A 495 -1.61 -17.21 -4.09
CA GLN A 495 -3.02 -17.48 -4.38
C GLN A 495 -3.22 -18.00 -5.80
N LYS A 496 -4.40 -18.48 -6.09
CA LYS A 496 -4.77 -19.04 -7.40
C LYS A 496 -5.62 -18.03 -8.19
N MET A 497 -5.56 -18.14 -9.51
CA MET A 497 -6.56 -17.50 -10.36
C MET A 497 -7.96 -17.97 -9.94
N PRO A 498 -8.96 -17.07 -9.89
CA PRO A 498 -10.36 -17.46 -9.73
C PRO A 498 -10.74 -18.53 -10.75
N LYS A 499 -11.74 -19.33 -10.45
CA LYS A 499 -12.25 -20.29 -11.46
C LYS A 499 -12.91 -19.50 -12.59
N ARG A 500 -12.70 -19.96 -13.84
CA ARG A 500 -13.41 -19.41 -15.01
C ARG A 500 -14.90 -19.37 -14.74
N SER A 501 -15.55 -18.26 -15.06
CA SER A 501 -17.01 -18.18 -15.05
C SER A 501 -17.52 -19.26 -16.04
N ARG A 502 -18.28 -20.23 -15.56
CA ARG A 502 -18.91 -21.17 -16.49
C ARG A 502 -19.95 -20.37 -17.29
N ALA A 503 -19.74 -20.28 -18.59
CA ALA A 503 -20.68 -19.69 -19.52
C ALA A 503 -22.04 -20.40 -19.49
#